data_283b9defae705914ebc075d6fdcc8674
#
_entry.id   283b9defae705914ebc075d6fdcc8674
#
_cell.length_a   1.000
_cell.length_b   1.000
_cell.length_c   1.000
_cell.angle_alpha   90.00
_cell.angle_beta   90.00
_cell.angle_gamma   90.00
#
_symmetry.space_group_name_H-M   'P 1'
#
loop_
_entity.id
_entity.type
_entity.pdbx_description
1 polymer ?
#
loop_
_entity_poly.entity_id
_entity_poly.type
_entity_poly.pdbx_seq_one_letter_code
_entity_poly.pdbx_strand_id
1 'polypeptide(L)'
;TSVRFRKNAYLLNSLDTKGDYRPTFVDYQGFFNYYLNENWRMSFFGTYSNNNFRIVPSNRQTNWGSINEALRFTVYYEGQEITQYETYMGAISLSNEPNDNLKLKFISSIYETHEKEYFDILGEYRLDELERDLGSDEYGEVAFNRGVGAFLNHARNRIDATVYNAYHRGKLINYNQTFEWGTKFQHERINDQITEWNYIDSARFNVPHPQDNIGYVDPSTIPYQYL
;
A
#
# COMPACT_ATOMS: atom_id res chain seq x y z
N THR A 1 15.91 20.09 -11.74
CA THR A 1 14.69 19.87 -10.93
C THR A 1 13.61 19.22 -11.77
N SER A 2 12.81 18.37 -11.16
CA SER A 2 11.69 17.68 -11.78
C SER A 2 10.49 17.72 -10.84
N VAL A 3 9.30 17.93 -11.41
CA VAL A 3 8.02 17.82 -10.70
C VAL A 3 7.11 16.92 -11.52
N ARG A 4 6.49 15.95 -10.89
CA ARG A 4 5.53 15.05 -11.51
C ARG A 4 4.24 15.03 -10.69
N PHE A 5 3.13 15.27 -11.35
CA PHE A 5 1.80 15.03 -10.82
C PHE A 5 1.06 14.06 -11.75
N ARG A 6 0.42 13.04 -11.18
CA ARG A 6 -0.32 12.06 -11.95
C ARG A 6 -1.59 11.60 -11.22
N LYS A 7 -2.69 11.56 -11.96
CA LYS A 7 -3.98 11.04 -11.50
C LYS A 7 -4.51 10.07 -12.55
N ASN A 8 -4.48 8.77 -12.26
CA ASN A 8 -4.77 7.71 -13.23
C ASN A 8 -6.13 7.03 -13.02
N ALA A 9 -7.03 7.64 -12.25
CA ALA A 9 -8.34 7.07 -11.94
C ALA A 9 -9.11 6.64 -13.21
N TYR A 10 -9.07 7.45 -14.26
CA TYR A 10 -9.81 7.16 -15.49
C TYR A 10 -9.31 5.92 -16.25
N LEU A 11 -8.01 5.62 -16.19
CA LEU A 11 -7.44 4.43 -16.86
C LEU A 11 -7.82 3.15 -16.11
N LEU A 12 -7.80 3.18 -14.78
CA LEU A 12 -8.12 2.01 -13.96
C LEU A 12 -9.62 1.74 -13.93
N ASN A 13 -10.45 2.77 -13.93
CA ASN A 13 -11.89 2.62 -13.93
C ASN A 13 -12.47 2.22 -15.30
N SER A 14 -11.65 2.26 -16.36
CA SER A 14 -12.04 1.71 -17.69
C SER A 14 -11.84 0.19 -17.78
N LEU A 15 -11.14 -0.41 -16.84
CA LEU A 15 -10.99 -1.86 -16.74
C LEU A 15 -12.19 -2.42 -15.96
N ASP A 16 -12.58 -3.65 -16.28
CA ASP A 16 -13.58 -4.41 -15.50
C ASP A 16 -12.96 -4.82 -14.16
N THR A 17 -12.86 -3.86 -13.26
CA THR A 17 -12.24 -4.00 -11.95
C THR A 17 -13.28 -4.23 -10.87
N LYS A 18 -12.83 -4.78 -9.75
CA LYS A 18 -13.69 -5.12 -8.61
C LYS A 18 -14.08 -3.90 -7.74
N GLY A 19 -13.81 -2.67 -8.19
CA GLY A 19 -14.07 -1.44 -7.46
C GLY A 19 -13.57 -0.20 -8.18
N ASP A 20 -13.78 0.96 -7.58
CA ASP A 20 -13.31 2.26 -8.05
C ASP A 20 -11.92 2.55 -7.47
N TYR A 21 -10.91 2.65 -8.35
CA TYR A 21 -9.51 2.87 -7.99
C TYR A 21 -9.12 4.31 -8.30
N ARG A 22 -8.63 5.03 -7.29
CA ARG A 22 -8.26 6.46 -7.40
C ARG A 22 -6.82 6.72 -6.96
N PRO A 23 -5.82 6.32 -7.77
CA PRO A 23 -4.42 6.64 -7.45
C PRO A 23 -4.10 8.10 -7.78
N THR A 24 -3.37 8.73 -6.88
CA THR A 24 -2.81 10.07 -7.05
C THR A 24 -1.35 10.06 -6.63
N PHE A 25 -0.48 10.59 -7.49
CA PHE A 25 0.96 10.65 -7.27
C PHE A 25 1.45 12.08 -7.40
N VAL A 26 2.24 12.50 -6.45
CA VAL A 26 2.97 13.77 -6.48
C VAL A 26 4.42 13.48 -6.16
N ASP A 27 5.32 13.85 -7.07
CA ASP A 27 6.75 13.70 -6.84
C ASP A 27 7.46 15.03 -7.16
N TYR A 28 8.40 15.37 -6.32
CA TYR A 28 9.35 16.45 -6.54
C TYR A 28 10.77 15.91 -6.41
N GLN A 29 11.66 16.36 -7.29
CA GLN A 29 13.07 15.96 -7.27
C GLN A 29 13.96 17.12 -7.66
N GLY A 30 15.01 17.33 -6.88
CA GLY A 30 16.01 18.34 -7.13
C GLY A 30 17.42 17.79 -7.00
N PHE A 31 18.28 18.20 -7.92
CA PHE A 31 19.71 17.91 -7.87
C PHE A 31 20.50 19.17 -8.22
N PHE A 32 21.46 19.53 -7.36
CA PHE A 32 22.28 20.72 -7.48
C PHE A 32 23.74 20.36 -7.29
N ASN A 33 24.60 20.91 -8.15
CA ASN A 33 26.06 20.82 -8.02
C ASN A 33 26.64 22.22 -7.80
N TYR A 34 27.59 22.30 -6.90
CA TYR A 34 28.37 23.51 -6.64
C TYR A 34 29.83 23.19 -6.58
N TYR A 35 30.62 23.90 -7.36
CA TYR A 35 32.09 23.79 -7.40
C TYR A 35 32.68 24.78 -6.39
N LEU A 36 33.26 24.26 -5.31
CA LEU A 36 33.94 25.07 -4.30
C LEU A 36 35.27 25.63 -4.84
N ASN A 37 35.98 24.82 -5.61
CA ASN A 37 37.16 25.16 -6.37
C ASN A 37 37.41 24.07 -7.45
N GLU A 38 38.57 24.10 -8.11
CA GLU A 38 38.94 23.15 -9.19
C GLU A 38 38.90 21.68 -8.72
N ASN A 39 39.23 21.43 -7.45
CA ASN A 39 39.39 20.08 -6.91
C ASN A 39 38.16 19.62 -6.08
N TRP A 40 37.33 20.56 -5.63
CA TRP A 40 36.22 20.24 -4.73
C TRP A 40 34.87 20.54 -5.37
N ARG A 41 34.01 19.52 -5.37
CA ARG A 41 32.61 19.64 -5.80
C ARG A 41 31.69 19.13 -4.72
N MET A 42 30.70 19.93 -4.39
CA MET A 42 29.60 19.57 -3.51
C MET A 42 28.33 19.35 -4.32
N SER A 43 27.57 18.31 -4.01
CA SER A 43 26.30 18.03 -4.67
C SER A 43 25.21 17.81 -3.63
N PHE A 44 24.02 18.32 -3.92
CA PHE A 44 22.82 18.15 -3.11
C PHE A 44 21.77 17.42 -3.94
N PHE A 45 21.15 16.44 -3.36
CA PHE A 45 20.00 15.74 -3.91
C PHE A 45 18.86 15.77 -2.90
N GLY A 46 17.66 16.05 -3.38
CA GLY A 46 16.45 15.98 -2.58
C GLY A 46 15.30 15.43 -3.38
N THR A 47 14.48 14.58 -2.77
CA THR A 47 13.25 14.11 -3.35
C THR A 47 12.15 14.03 -2.29
N TYR A 48 10.95 14.34 -2.72
CA TYR A 48 9.70 14.17 -2.00
C TYR A 48 8.73 13.42 -2.88
N SER A 49 8.05 12.43 -2.33
CA SER A 49 7.01 11.67 -3.02
C SER A 49 5.82 11.45 -2.09
N ASN A 50 4.63 11.67 -2.61
CA ASN A 50 3.37 11.35 -1.93
C ASN A 50 2.48 10.58 -2.90
N ASN A 51 2.24 9.31 -2.56
CA ASN A 51 1.42 8.40 -3.33
C ASN A 51 0.21 8.03 -2.48
N ASN A 52 -0.97 8.30 -3.01
CA ASN A 52 -2.23 8.01 -2.33
C ASN A 52 -3.10 7.14 -3.23
N PHE A 53 -3.52 6.00 -2.68
CA PHE A 53 -4.41 5.05 -3.32
C PHE A 53 -5.69 4.98 -2.51
N ARG A 54 -6.81 5.11 -3.21
CA ARG A 54 -8.13 4.92 -2.63
C ARG A 54 -8.87 3.86 -3.43
N ILE A 55 -9.40 2.87 -2.75
CA ILE A 55 -10.17 1.78 -3.33
C ILE A 55 -11.54 1.78 -2.67
N VAL A 56 -12.59 1.84 -3.50
CA VAL A 56 -13.98 1.70 -3.06
C VAL A 56 -14.52 0.44 -3.73
N PRO A 57 -14.80 -0.63 -2.97
CA PRO A 57 -15.31 -1.88 -3.54
C PRO A 57 -16.68 -1.68 -4.18
N SER A 58 -16.98 -2.40 -5.23
CA SER A 58 -18.30 -2.40 -5.89
C SER A 58 -19.12 -3.60 -5.49
N ASN A 59 -20.43 -3.39 -5.43
CA ASN A 59 -21.39 -4.46 -5.17
C ASN A 59 -21.28 -5.56 -6.22
N ARG A 60 -21.57 -6.79 -5.81
CA ARG A 60 -21.45 -7.98 -6.65
C ARG A 60 -22.67 -8.84 -6.57
N GLN A 61 -23.00 -9.42 -7.70
CA GLN A 61 -24.05 -10.41 -7.82
C GLN A 61 -23.54 -11.54 -8.71
N THR A 62 -23.76 -12.77 -8.25
CA THR A 62 -23.42 -13.99 -9.00
C THR A 62 -24.60 -14.92 -8.92
N ASN A 63 -25.05 -15.40 -10.07
CA ASN A 63 -26.09 -16.41 -10.17
C ASN A 63 -25.44 -17.73 -10.61
N TRP A 64 -25.87 -18.82 -9.97
CA TRP A 64 -25.48 -20.18 -10.35
C TRP A 64 -26.58 -21.15 -10.01
N GLY A 65 -26.49 -22.35 -10.52
CA GLY A 65 -27.44 -23.38 -10.18
C GLY A 65 -27.53 -24.50 -11.22
N SER A 66 -28.50 -25.35 -10.99
CA SER A 66 -28.91 -26.44 -11.86
C SER A 66 -30.40 -26.32 -12.16
N ILE A 67 -30.95 -27.29 -12.93
CA ILE A 67 -32.39 -27.37 -13.19
C ILE A 67 -33.19 -27.50 -11.86
N ASN A 68 -32.57 -28.08 -10.84
CA ASN A 68 -33.20 -28.34 -9.55
C ASN A 68 -33.01 -27.27 -8.50
N GLU A 69 -32.07 -26.34 -8.70
CA GLU A 69 -31.73 -25.29 -7.75
C GLU A 69 -31.09 -24.11 -8.48
N ALA A 70 -31.65 -22.94 -8.35
CA ALA A 70 -31.08 -21.70 -8.89
C ALA A 70 -30.85 -20.72 -7.74
N LEU A 71 -29.61 -20.25 -7.59
CA LEU A 71 -29.17 -19.43 -6.48
C LEU A 71 -28.59 -18.11 -6.98
N ARG A 72 -28.83 -17.07 -6.20
CA ARG A 72 -28.23 -15.74 -6.36
C ARG A 72 -27.48 -15.39 -5.09
N PHE A 73 -26.20 -15.08 -5.22
CA PHE A 73 -25.41 -14.51 -4.15
C PHE A 73 -25.12 -13.05 -4.45
N THR A 74 -25.54 -12.18 -3.55
CA THR A 74 -25.33 -10.74 -3.67
C THR A 74 -24.48 -10.27 -2.50
N VAL A 75 -23.48 -9.45 -2.75
CA VAL A 75 -22.70 -8.76 -1.73
C VAL A 75 -22.80 -7.27 -1.97
N TYR A 76 -23.26 -6.56 -0.97
CA TYR A 76 -23.26 -5.10 -0.91
C TYR A 76 -22.06 -4.66 -0.09
N TYR A 77 -21.26 -3.76 -0.65
CA TYR A 77 -20.08 -3.23 0.03
C TYR A 77 -20.29 -1.78 0.39
N GLU A 78 -19.88 -1.44 1.61
CA GLU A 78 -19.76 -0.07 2.09
C GLU A 78 -18.35 0.15 2.63
N GLY A 79 -17.84 1.40 2.52
CA GLY A 79 -16.53 1.75 3.01
C GLY A 79 -15.48 1.89 1.93
N GLN A 80 -14.24 1.92 2.38
CA GLN A 80 -13.09 2.17 1.49
C GLN A 80 -11.79 1.72 2.14
N GLU A 81 -10.78 1.53 1.28
CA GLU A 81 -9.40 1.39 1.65
C GLU A 81 -8.61 2.64 1.21
N ILE A 82 -7.75 3.15 2.07
CA ILE A 82 -6.85 4.25 1.80
C ILE A 82 -5.44 3.80 2.14
N THR A 83 -4.57 3.74 1.12
CA THR A 83 -3.14 3.46 1.29
C THR A 83 -2.35 4.69 0.89
N GLN A 84 -1.49 5.17 1.77
CA GLN A 84 -0.67 6.36 1.56
C GLN A 84 0.79 6.02 1.81
N TYR A 85 1.65 6.45 0.88
CA TYR A 85 3.10 6.40 0.99
C TYR A 85 3.65 7.80 0.86
N GLU A 86 4.28 8.31 1.91
CA GLU A 86 4.93 9.61 1.91
C GLU A 86 6.42 9.42 2.18
N THR A 87 7.25 9.89 1.27
CA THR A 87 8.70 9.64 1.29
C THR A 87 9.47 10.92 1.12
N TYR A 88 10.47 11.08 1.97
CA TYR A 88 11.45 12.16 1.92
C TYR A 88 12.85 11.57 1.80
N MET A 89 13.67 12.14 0.95
CA MET A 89 15.08 11.80 0.89
C MET A 89 15.91 13.04 0.64
N GLY A 90 16.95 13.20 1.45
CA GLY A 90 17.98 14.21 1.27
C GLY A 90 19.37 13.57 1.24
N ALA A 91 20.22 14.03 0.35
CA ALA A 91 21.61 13.59 0.31
C ALA A 91 22.54 14.75 -0.01
N ILE A 92 23.71 14.73 0.62
CA ILE A 92 24.84 15.60 0.31
C ILE A 92 26.01 14.74 -0.08
N SER A 93 26.74 15.12 -1.12
CA SER A 93 28.00 14.50 -1.46
C SER A 93 29.11 15.54 -1.62
N LEU A 94 30.28 15.19 -1.15
CA LEU A 94 31.50 15.96 -1.30
C LEU A 94 32.50 15.13 -2.07
N SER A 95 32.89 15.59 -3.24
CA SER A 95 33.92 14.97 -4.09
C SER A 95 35.17 15.81 -4.07
N ASN A 96 36.33 15.16 -3.94
CA ASN A 96 37.66 15.79 -4.01
C ASN A 96 38.50 15.04 -5.00
N GLU A 97 39.04 15.77 -5.98
CA GLU A 97 39.94 15.28 -7.01
C GLU A 97 41.20 16.17 -7.00
N PRO A 98 42.14 15.98 -6.04
CA PRO A 98 43.32 16.85 -5.87
C PRO A 98 44.31 16.74 -7.03
N ASN A 99 44.24 15.63 -7.76
CA ASN A 99 45.01 15.39 -9.00
C ASN A 99 44.31 14.29 -9.82
N ASP A 100 44.80 14.02 -11.03
CA ASP A 100 44.20 13.02 -11.94
C ASP A 100 44.22 11.59 -11.38
N ASN A 101 45.08 11.33 -10.42
CA ASN A 101 45.32 9.99 -9.89
C ASN A 101 44.51 9.66 -8.64
N LEU A 102 44.03 10.67 -7.90
CA LEU A 102 43.31 10.46 -6.65
C LEU A 102 41.91 11.06 -6.71
N LYS A 103 40.89 10.21 -6.45
CA LYS A 103 39.51 10.63 -6.35
C LYS A 103 38.94 10.15 -5.04
N LEU A 104 38.39 11.07 -4.28
CA LEU A 104 37.73 10.81 -3.00
C LEU A 104 36.27 11.27 -3.07
N LYS A 105 35.34 10.50 -2.50
CA LYS A 105 33.93 10.86 -2.41
C LYS A 105 33.36 10.50 -1.05
N PHE A 106 32.69 11.45 -0.44
CA PHE A 106 31.89 11.28 0.78
C PHE A 106 30.44 11.57 0.44
N ILE A 107 29.54 10.74 0.95
CA ILE A 107 28.09 10.91 0.78
C ILE A 107 27.44 10.70 2.15
N SER A 108 26.55 11.61 2.52
CA SER A 108 25.63 11.41 3.63
C SER A 108 24.20 11.57 3.15
N SER A 109 23.31 10.71 3.59
CA SER A 109 21.90 10.80 3.23
C SER A 109 20.99 10.42 4.38
N ILE A 110 19.80 11.00 4.36
CA ILE A 110 18.66 10.62 5.16
C ILE A 110 17.52 10.24 4.23
N TYR A 111 16.85 9.14 4.56
CA TYR A 111 15.62 8.68 3.92
C TYR A 111 14.59 8.48 5.00
N GLU A 112 13.39 8.97 4.78
CA GLU A 112 12.26 8.81 5.69
C GLU A 112 11.02 8.43 4.89
N THR A 113 10.29 7.42 5.36
CA THR A 113 9.02 7.02 4.79
C THR A 113 7.97 6.86 5.87
N HIS A 114 6.77 7.33 5.56
CA HIS A 114 5.55 7.16 6.35
C HIS A 114 4.53 6.43 5.49
N GLU A 115 4.16 5.24 5.94
CA GLU A 115 3.19 4.42 5.25
C GLU A 115 1.96 4.24 6.13
N LYS A 116 0.78 4.33 5.51
CA LYS A 116 -0.51 4.13 6.16
C LYS A 116 -1.38 3.27 5.27
N GLU A 117 -1.99 2.27 5.87
CA GLU A 117 -3.00 1.45 5.25
C GLU A 117 -4.21 1.39 6.18
N TYR A 118 -5.26 2.08 5.79
CA TYR A 118 -6.49 2.21 6.56
C TYR A 118 -7.65 1.69 5.74
N PHE A 119 -8.37 0.74 6.28
CA PHE A 119 -9.63 0.32 5.68
C PHE A 119 -10.70 0.08 6.72
N ASP A 120 -11.93 0.39 6.33
CA ASP A 120 -13.18 -0.02 6.94
C ASP A 120 -14.06 -0.47 5.80
N ILE A 121 -14.23 -1.78 5.64
CA ILE A 121 -15.02 -2.38 4.57
C ILE A 121 -16.07 -3.28 5.20
N LEU A 122 -17.32 -2.80 5.18
CA LEU A 122 -18.50 -3.59 5.53
C LEU A 122 -18.96 -4.32 4.26
N GLY A 123 -19.20 -5.62 4.38
CA GLY A 123 -19.85 -6.43 3.37
C GLY A 123 -21.11 -7.06 3.94
N GLU A 124 -22.25 -6.76 3.34
CA GLU A 124 -23.52 -7.44 3.63
C GLU A 124 -23.82 -8.41 2.50
N TYR A 125 -24.04 -9.68 2.82
CA TYR A 125 -24.29 -10.69 1.81
C TYR A 125 -25.65 -11.36 1.98
N ARG A 126 -26.23 -11.75 0.84
CA ARG A 126 -27.52 -12.46 0.73
C ARG A 126 -27.33 -13.65 -0.19
N LEU A 127 -27.89 -14.77 0.23
CA LEU A 127 -28.07 -15.97 -0.58
C LEU A 127 -29.55 -16.17 -0.80
N ASP A 128 -29.99 -15.98 -2.03
CA ASP A 128 -31.39 -16.07 -2.45
C ASP A 128 -31.58 -17.29 -3.35
N GLU A 129 -32.69 -17.97 -3.21
CA GLU A 129 -33.20 -18.94 -4.17
C GLU A 129 -34.11 -18.24 -5.17
N LEU A 130 -33.91 -18.56 -6.45
CA LEU A 130 -34.63 -17.93 -7.55
C LEU A 130 -35.80 -18.81 -8.01
N GLU A 131 -36.89 -18.15 -8.44
CA GLU A 131 -38.00 -18.81 -9.11
C GLU A 131 -37.54 -19.48 -10.40
N ARG A 132 -37.90 -20.75 -10.59
CA ARG A 132 -37.42 -21.63 -11.69
C ARG A 132 -38.49 -22.06 -12.64
N ASP A 133 -39.78 -21.83 -12.32
CA ASP A 133 -40.85 -22.18 -13.20
C ASP A 133 -40.84 -21.30 -14.45
N LEU A 134 -40.49 -21.91 -15.59
CA LEU A 134 -40.46 -21.23 -16.88
C LEU A 134 -41.80 -20.67 -17.33
N GLY A 135 -42.89 -21.12 -16.71
CA GLY A 135 -44.25 -20.61 -16.95
C GLY A 135 -44.66 -19.49 -16.00
N SER A 136 -43.85 -19.16 -15.00
CA SER A 136 -44.10 -18.09 -14.05
C SER A 136 -43.66 -16.74 -14.58
N ASP A 137 -44.46 -15.71 -14.37
CA ASP A 137 -44.09 -14.31 -14.63
C ASP A 137 -42.93 -13.84 -13.72
N GLU A 138 -42.64 -14.57 -12.64
CA GLU A 138 -41.58 -14.30 -11.68
C GLU A 138 -40.30 -15.10 -11.96
N TYR A 139 -40.19 -15.75 -13.13
CA TYR A 139 -39.00 -16.53 -13.47
C TYR A 139 -37.70 -15.75 -13.33
N GLY A 140 -36.77 -16.26 -12.52
CA GLY A 140 -35.47 -15.62 -12.22
C GLY A 140 -35.51 -14.53 -11.14
N GLU A 141 -36.69 -14.21 -10.59
CA GLU A 141 -36.83 -13.36 -9.41
C GLU A 141 -36.57 -14.15 -8.12
N VAL A 142 -36.41 -13.44 -7.00
CA VAL A 142 -36.12 -14.03 -5.71
C VAL A 142 -37.42 -14.67 -5.15
N ALA A 143 -37.44 -16.00 -5.10
CA ALA A 143 -38.54 -16.75 -4.50
C ALA A 143 -38.37 -16.86 -2.97
N PHE A 144 -37.15 -17.05 -2.49
CA PHE A 144 -36.89 -17.25 -1.08
C PHE A 144 -35.49 -16.83 -0.69
N ASN A 145 -35.34 -16.14 0.45
CA ASN A 145 -34.01 -15.81 1.02
C ASN A 145 -33.54 -16.96 1.91
N ARG A 146 -32.41 -17.58 1.57
CA ARG A 146 -31.82 -18.71 2.30
C ARG A 146 -30.93 -18.27 3.44
N GLY A 147 -30.33 -17.08 3.34
CA GLY A 147 -29.46 -16.59 4.37
C GLY A 147 -28.95 -15.19 4.11
N VAL A 148 -28.65 -14.49 5.16
CA VAL A 148 -28.02 -13.17 5.19
C VAL A 148 -26.88 -13.20 6.19
N GLY A 149 -25.88 -12.35 5.98
CA GLY A 149 -24.82 -12.16 6.94
C GLY A 149 -24.04 -10.89 6.60
N ALA A 150 -23.15 -10.53 7.48
CA ALA A 150 -22.29 -9.37 7.30
C ALA A 150 -20.87 -9.66 7.79
N PHE A 151 -19.93 -8.92 7.26
CA PHE A 151 -18.58 -8.87 7.78
C PHE A 151 -18.07 -7.43 7.74
N LEU A 152 -17.20 -7.08 8.68
CA LEU A 152 -16.50 -5.82 8.71
C LEU A 152 -15.00 -6.12 8.80
N ASN A 153 -14.25 -5.64 7.82
CA ASN A 153 -12.79 -5.65 7.84
C ASN A 153 -12.29 -4.28 8.25
N HIS A 154 -11.44 -4.23 9.27
CA HIS A 154 -10.88 -3.01 9.79
C HIS A 154 -9.36 -3.09 9.88
N ALA A 155 -8.67 -2.04 9.44
CA ALA A 155 -7.23 -1.90 9.67
C ALA A 155 -6.82 -0.45 9.88
N ARG A 156 -5.77 -0.29 10.70
CA ARG A 156 -5.06 0.97 10.99
C ARG A 156 -3.57 0.68 11.06
N ASN A 157 -2.99 0.31 9.93
CA ASN A 157 -1.59 -0.06 9.84
C ASN A 157 -0.74 1.17 9.56
N ARG A 158 0.43 1.25 10.19
CA ARG A 158 1.41 2.32 10.01
C ARG A 158 2.82 1.77 10.06
N ILE A 159 3.65 2.28 9.15
CA ILE A 159 5.11 2.09 9.20
C ILE A 159 5.76 3.47 9.10
N ASP A 160 6.60 3.78 10.07
CA ASP A 160 7.49 4.94 10.06
C ASP A 160 8.92 4.43 10.03
N ALA A 161 9.65 4.69 8.97
CA ALA A 161 11.04 4.26 8.83
C ALA A 161 11.96 5.43 8.49
N THR A 162 13.07 5.50 9.20
CA THR A 162 14.13 6.49 8.94
C THR A 162 15.46 5.75 8.76
N VAL A 163 16.16 6.06 7.68
CA VAL A 163 17.45 5.47 7.32
C VAL A 163 18.49 6.56 7.16
N TYR A 164 19.56 6.48 7.94
CA TYR A 164 20.73 7.34 7.84
C TYR A 164 21.87 6.56 7.17
N ASN A 165 22.51 7.15 6.17
CA ASN A 165 23.67 6.57 5.53
C ASN A 165 24.84 7.55 5.56
N ALA A 166 26.03 7.00 5.78
CA ALA A 166 27.31 7.66 5.50
C ALA A 166 28.15 6.71 4.66
N TYR A 167 28.70 7.22 3.59
CA TYR A 167 29.47 6.44 2.63
C TYR A 167 30.74 7.19 2.25
N HIS A 168 31.86 6.49 2.21
CA HIS A 168 33.12 6.95 1.68
C HIS A 168 33.60 6.02 0.59
N ARG A 169 34.10 6.58 -0.50
CA ARG A 169 34.79 5.86 -1.57
C ARG A 169 36.03 6.61 -1.97
N GLY A 170 37.15 5.88 -2.14
CA GLY A 170 38.38 6.39 -2.70
C GLY A 170 38.82 5.55 -3.90
N LYS A 171 39.54 6.20 -4.83
CA LYS A 171 40.19 5.58 -5.98
C LYS A 171 41.54 6.22 -6.18
N LEU A 172 42.56 5.38 -6.22
CA LEU A 172 43.95 5.80 -6.52
C LEU A 172 44.45 5.05 -7.76
N ILE A 173 44.95 5.79 -8.73
CA ILE A 173 45.58 5.27 -9.95
C ILE A 173 47.07 5.49 -9.82
N ASN A 174 47.85 4.43 -9.92
CA ASN A 174 49.32 4.51 -9.88
C ASN A 174 49.88 3.66 -11.00
N TYR A 175 50.42 4.33 -12.05
CA TYR A 175 50.86 3.67 -13.28
C TYR A 175 49.80 2.71 -13.86
N ASN A 176 50.08 1.42 -13.85
CA ASN A 176 49.18 0.38 -14.37
C ASN A 176 48.30 -0.26 -13.30
N GLN A 177 48.28 0.28 -12.09
CA GLN A 177 47.48 -0.25 -10.97
C GLN A 177 46.39 0.72 -10.58
N THR A 178 45.24 0.19 -10.32
CA THR A 178 44.11 0.93 -9.75
C THR A 178 43.72 0.31 -8.40
N PHE A 179 43.76 1.12 -7.37
CA PHE A 179 43.29 0.74 -6.03
C PHE A 179 42.01 1.48 -5.71
N GLU A 180 40.96 0.72 -5.38
CA GLU A 180 39.66 1.28 -4.97
C GLU A 180 39.30 0.76 -3.57
N TRP A 181 38.80 1.64 -2.74
CA TRP A 181 38.31 1.30 -1.41
C TRP A 181 37.00 2.02 -1.10
N GLY A 182 36.27 1.53 -0.12
CA GLY A 182 35.05 2.17 0.36
C GLY A 182 34.61 1.61 1.69
N THR A 183 33.85 2.42 2.39
CA THR A 183 33.17 2.05 3.63
C THR A 183 31.76 2.63 3.62
N LYS A 184 30.81 1.91 4.18
CA LYS A 184 29.43 2.34 4.36
C LYS A 184 29.01 2.12 5.82
N PHE A 185 28.42 3.13 6.40
CA PHE A 185 27.68 3.06 7.64
C PHE A 185 26.20 3.30 7.34
N GLN A 186 25.33 2.48 7.92
CA GLN A 186 23.90 2.62 7.82
C GLN A 186 23.26 2.41 9.18
N HIS A 187 22.35 3.30 9.55
CA HIS A 187 21.53 3.19 10.74
C HIS A 187 20.07 3.29 10.35
N GLU A 188 19.27 2.32 10.80
CA GLU A 188 17.85 2.24 10.50
C GLU A 188 17.04 2.29 11.79
N ARG A 189 15.96 3.04 11.74
CA ARG A 189 14.93 3.06 12.78
C ARG A 189 13.59 2.80 12.11
N ILE A 190 12.96 1.71 12.51
CA ILE A 190 11.64 1.30 11.99
C ILE A 190 10.68 1.21 13.16
N ASN A 191 9.53 1.85 13.02
CA ASN A 191 8.41 1.74 13.92
C ASN A 191 7.22 1.22 13.12
N ASP A 192 6.80 0.01 13.42
CA ASP A 192 5.71 -0.70 12.75
C ASP A 192 4.58 -0.91 13.75
N GLN A 193 3.37 -0.55 13.32
CA GLN A 193 2.16 -0.75 14.08
C GLN A 193 1.11 -1.40 13.17
N ILE A 194 0.70 -2.60 13.54
CA ILE A 194 -0.36 -3.35 12.85
C ILE A 194 -1.55 -3.43 13.79
N THR A 195 -2.70 -2.95 13.33
CA THR A 195 -3.97 -3.05 14.03
C THR A 195 -5.03 -3.48 13.02
N GLU A 196 -5.31 -4.77 13.03
CA GLU A 196 -6.29 -5.39 12.11
C GLU A 196 -7.24 -6.28 12.89
N TRP A 197 -8.50 -6.22 12.52
CA TRP A 197 -9.50 -7.16 13.01
C TRP A 197 -10.68 -7.29 12.04
N ASN A 198 -11.34 -8.43 12.09
CA ASN A 198 -12.51 -8.74 11.29
C ASN A 198 -13.68 -9.07 12.23
N TYR A 199 -14.82 -8.46 11.95
CA TYR A 199 -16.08 -8.87 12.53
C TYR A 199 -16.87 -9.67 11.49
N ILE A 200 -17.39 -10.82 11.88
CA ILE A 200 -18.19 -11.69 11.01
C ILE A 200 -19.49 -12.01 11.75
N ASP A 201 -20.60 -11.54 11.21
CA ASP A 201 -21.93 -12.00 11.64
C ASP A 201 -22.27 -13.26 10.84
N SER A 202 -22.13 -14.39 11.49
CA SER A 202 -22.42 -15.71 10.93
C SER A 202 -23.86 -16.19 11.10
N ALA A 203 -24.76 -15.32 11.58
CA ALA A 203 -26.12 -15.66 11.89
C ALA A 203 -26.26 -16.95 12.76
N ARG A 204 -25.38 -17.10 13.74
CA ARG A 204 -25.20 -18.24 14.65
C ARG A 204 -24.61 -19.53 14.06
N PHE A 205 -24.16 -19.54 12.83
CA PHE A 205 -23.36 -20.65 12.33
C PHE A 205 -21.91 -20.56 12.83
N ASN A 206 -21.30 -21.73 13.11
CA ASN A 206 -19.90 -21.77 13.46
C ASN A 206 -19.04 -21.36 12.24
N VAL A 207 -18.22 -20.33 12.42
CA VAL A 207 -17.24 -19.93 11.41
C VAL A 207 -15.95 -20.68 11.67
N PRO A 208 -15.40 -21.40 10.68
CA PRO A 208 -14.09 -22.03 10.81
C PRO A 208 -13.03 -20.96 11.10
N HIS A 209 -12.25 -21.14 12.14
CA HIS A 209 -11.10 -20.28 12.45
C HIS A 209 -9.87 -20.80 11.72
N PRO A 210 -9.22 -20.00 10.86
CA PRO A 210 -7.91 -20.33 10.35
C PRO A 210 -6.93 -20.51 11.52
N GLN A 211 -6.10 -21.55 11.47
CA GLN A 211 -5.11 -21.84 12.52
C GLN A 211 -4.07 -20.72 12.71
N ASP A 212 -3.95 -19.85 11.70
CA ASP A 212 -2.95 -18.77 11.64
C ASP A 212 -3.45 -17.43 12.19
N ASN A 213 -4.69 -17.35 12.67
CA ASN A 213 -5.21 -16.13 13.29
C ASN A 213 -4.59 -15.93 14.68
N ILE A 214 -3.78 -14.91 14.81
CA ILE A 214 -3.21 -14.45 16.07
C ILE A 214 -4.26 -13.65 16.82
N GLY A 215 -4.90 -14.28 17.80
CA GLY A 215 -5.84 -13.63 18.69
C GLY A 215 -7.26 -13.54 18.15
N TYR A 216 -8.13 -14.34 18.71
CA TYR A 216 -9.57 -14.24 18.56
C TYR A 216 -10.15 -13.51 19.78
N VAL A 217 -10.86 -12.41 19.56
CA VAL A 217 -11.53 -11.67 20.61
C VAL A 217 -13.04 -11.82 20.41
N ASP A 218 -13.73 -12.26 21.45
CA ASP A 218 -15.18 -12.28 21.46
C ASP A 218 -15.72 -10.84 21.31
N PRO A 219 -16.59 -10.55 20.30
CA PRO A 219 -17.14 -9.21 20.09
C PRO A 219 -17.81 -8.61 21.33
N SER A 220 -18.35 -9.43 22.22
CA SER A 220 -18.93 -8.99 23.48
C SER A 220 -17.92 -8.36 24.45
N THR A 221 -16.62 -8.58 24.24
CA THR A 221 -15.54 -8.05 25.07
C THR A 221 -14.89 -6.78 24.51
N ILE A 222 -15.25 -6.38 23.26
CA ILE A 222 -14.70 -5.18 22.64
C ILE A 222 -15.45 -3.94 23.16
N PRO A 223 -14.76 -2.96 23.77
CA PRO A 223 -15.41 -1.73 24.19
C PRO A 223 -16.01 -0.97 22.98
N TYR A 224 -17.23 -0.47 23.12
CA TYR A 224 -17.96 0.26 22.06
C TYR A 224 -17.20 1.45 21.45
N GLN A 225 -16.19 1.98 22.11
CA GLN A 225 -15.41 3.11 21.61
C GLN A 225 -14.42 2.77 20.47
N TYR A 226 -14.39 1.51 20.02
CA TYR A 226 -13.57 1.04 18.90
C TYR A 226 -14.40 0.60 17.67
N LEU A 227 -15.71 0.75 17.75
CA LEU A 227 -16.63 0.49 16.64
C LEU A 227 -16.98 1.75 15.87
#